data_3804979a44a712c65b953da6ac7d18d8
#
_entry.id   3804979a44a712c65b953da6ac7d18d8
#
_cell.length_a   1.000
_cell.length_b   1.000
_cell.length_c   1.000
_cell.angle_alpha   90.00
_cell.angle_beta   90.00
_cell.angle_gamma   90.00
#
_symmetry.space_group_name_H-M   'P 1'
#
loop_
_entity.id
_entity.type
_entity.pdbx_description
1 polymer ?
#
loop_
_entity_poly.entity_id
_entity_poly.type
_entity_poly.pdbx_seq_one_letter_code
_entity_poly.pdbx_strand_id
1 'polypeptide(L)'
;MTSRRAKIGFAYHVTAYLAVNAVLIWINLDASPQYFWAKWPLAAWAVALLYHGFGIFSSSIKAHKGFYYHLFSFLIINALLIFINYDLYTQYLWFKFPFIAWSFMIIFHAWRVFSKRRPFEVTSP
;
A
#
# COMPACT_ATOMS: atom_id res chain seq x y z
N MET A 1 -15.53 -8.38 12.88
CA MET A 1 -14.42 -9.19 13.45
C MET A 1 -13.71 -9.91 12.33
N THR A 2 -12.39 -9.79 12.28
CA THR A 2 -11.57 -10.49 11.27
C THR A 2 -11.55 -11.98 11.62
N SER A 3 -11.80 -12.85 10.63
CA SER A 3 -11.81 -14.29 10.89
C SER A 3 -10.41 -14.79 11.32
N ARG A 4 -10.39 -15.77 12.23
CA ARG A 4 -9.14 -16.42 12.66
C ARG A 4 -8.35 -16.97 11.46
N ARG A 5 -9.05 -17.51 10.45
CA ARG A 5 -8.46 -18.03 9.21
C ARG A 5 -7.70 -16.96 8.43
N ALA A 6 -8.24 -15.73 8.34
CA ALA A 6 -7.58 -14.63 7.63
C ALA A 6 -6.27 -14.23 8.32
N LYS A 7 -6.24 -14.18 9.66
CA LYS A 7 -5.03 -13.88 10.43
C LYS A 7 -3.96 -14.97 10.25
N ILE A 8 -4.37 -16.25 10.26
CA ILE A 8 -3.48 -17.37 10.03
C ILE A 8 -2.90 -17.32 8.60
N GLY A 9 -3.73 -17.06 7.58
CA GLY A 9 -3.27 -16.89 6.20
C GLY A 9 -2.27 -15.74 6.05
N PHE A 10 -2.50 -14.62 6.74
CA PHE A 10 -1.55 -13.51 6.77
C PHE A 10 -0.22 -13.91 7.43
N ALA A 11 -0.27 -14.63 8.55
CA ALA A 11 0.95 -15.11 9.21
C ALA A 11 1.78 -16.02 8.31
N TYR A 12 1.15 -16.96 7.58
CA TYR A 12 1.83 -17.77 6.57
C TYR A 12 2.46 -16.91 5.47
N HIS A 13 1.76 -15.88 4.99
CA HIS A 13 2.29 -14.99 3.96
C HIS A 13 3.50 -14.20 4.47
N VAL A 14 3.47 -13.71 5.71
CA VAL A 14 4.62 -13.05 6.36
C VAL A 14 5.79 -14.02 6.50
N THR A 15 5.54 -15.24 6.97
CA THR A 15 6.60 -16.27 7.12
C THR A 15 7.24 -16.60 5.77
N ALA A 16 6.44 -16.80 4.72
CA ALA A 16 6.94 -17.05 3.38
C ALA A 16 7.76 -15.87 2.84
N TYR A 17 7.28 -14.63 3.06
CA TYR A 17 8.00 -13.41 2.71
C TYR A 17 9.38 -13.36 3.35
N LEU A 18 9.46 -13.59 4.66
CA LEU A 18 10.73 -13.55 5.39
C LEU A 18 11.68 -14.65 4.94
N ALA A 19 11.18 -15.89 4.80
CA ALA A 19 12.00 -17.04 4.43
C ALA A 19 12.58 -16.89 3.01
N VAL A 20 11.74 -16.56 2.03
CA VAL A 20 12.19 -16.44 0.64
C VAL A 20 13.12 -15.24 0.47
N ASN A 21 12.79 -14.08 1.07
CA ASN A 21 13.66 -12.90 0.95
C ASN A 21 14.99 -13.09 1.68
N ALA A 22 15.04 -13.84 2.80
CA ALA A 22 16.31 -14.19 3.44
C ALA A 22 17.21 -14.99 2.49
N VAL A 23 16.64 -15.97 1.77
CA VAL A 23 17.37 -16.74 0.75
C VAL A 23 17.83 -15.85 -0.41
N LEU A 24 16.96 -14.96 -0.91
CA LEU A 24 17.31 -14.04 -2.00
C LEU A 24 18.42 -13.06 -1.61
N ILE A 25 18.39 -12.55 -0.37
CA ILE A 25 19.45 -11.70 0.17
C ILE A 25 20.76 -12.48 0.27
N TRP A 26 20.72 -13.71 0.78
CA TRP A 26 21.90 -14.57 0.87
C TRP A 26 22.50 -14.82 -0.52
N ILE A 27 21.70 -15.22 -1.49
CA ILE A 27 22.15 -15.42 -2.89
C ILE A 27 22.73 -14.10 -3.47
N ASN A 28 22.10 -12.96 -3.19
CA ASN A 28 22.60 -11.68 -3.67
C ASN A 28 23.99 -11.36 -3.10
N LEU A 29 24.19 -11.57 -1.80
CA LEU A 29 25.45 -11.28 -1.13
C LEU A 29 26.57 -12.23 -1.57
N ASP A 30 26.23 -13.49 -1.88
CA ASP A 30 27.18 -14.49 -2.34
C ASP A 30 27.55 -14.32 -3.82
N ALA A 31 26.55 -14.20 -4.70
CA ALA A 31 26.75 -14.22 -6.15
C ALA A 31 26.95 -12.84 -6.79
N SER A 32 26.46 -11.76 -6.17
CA SER A 32 26.46 -10.39 -6.76
C SER A 32 26.57 -9.31 -5.70
N PRO A 33 27.63 -9.30 -4.85
CA PRO A 33 27.73 -8.36 -3.73
C PRO A 33 27.85 -6.88 -4.15
N GLN A 34 28.23 -6.60 -5.41
CA GLN A 34 28.41 -5.25 -5.92
C GLN A 34 27.07 -4.53 -6.18
N TYR A 35 25.98 -5.28 -6.34
CA TYR A 35 24.67 -4.72 -6.60
C TYR A 35 23.59 -5.44 -5.81
N PHE A 36 22.92 -4.71 -4.92
CA PHE A 36 21.85 -5.26 -4.08
C PHE A 36 20.52 -5.34 -4.85
N TRP A 37 20.40 -6.35 -5.73
CA TRP A 37 19.19 -6.58 -6.52
C TRP A 37 18.03 -7.18 -5.70
N ALA A 38 18.31 -7.85 -4.57
CA ALA A 38 17.27 -8.43 -3.70
C ALA A 38 16.29 -7.39 -3.14
N LYS A 39 16.64 -6.08 -3.16
CA LYS A 39 15.72 -4.99 -2.82
C LYS A 39 14.44 -4.97 -3.65
N TRP A 40 14.48 -5.43 -4.91
CA TRP A 40 13.34 -5.40 -5.81
C TRP A 40 12.25 -6.40 -5.42
N PRO A 41 12.52 -7.71 -5.26
CA PRO A 41 11.53 -8.64 -4.73
C PRO A 41 11.10 -8.30 -3.30
N LEU A 42 12.02 -7.80 -2.45
CA LEU A 42 11.67 -7.28 -1.12
C LEU A 42 10.60 -6.21 -1.19
N ALA A 43 10.82 -5.15 -1.96
CA ALA A 43 9.91 -4.02 -2.06
C ALA A 43 8.57 -4.42 -2.72
N ALA A 44 8.63 -5.15 -3.84
CA ALA A 44 7.44 -5.57 -4.58
C ALA A 44 6.53 -6.48 -3.75
N TRP A 45 7.11 -7.47 -3.07
CA TRP A 45 6.33 -8.38 -2.22
C TRP A 45 5.83 -7.70 -0.93
N ALA A 46 6.60 -6.74 -0.38
CA ALA A 46 6.15 -5.94 0.76
C ALA A 46 4.85 -5.19 0.44
N VAL A 47 4.70 -4.64 -0.78
CA VAL A 47 3.45 -4.00 -1.22
C VAL A 47 2.27 -4.98 -1.13
N ALA A 48 2.43 -6.21 -1.62
CA ALA A 48 1.38 -7.24 -1.54
C ALA A 48 1.03 -7.60 -0.08
N LEU A 49 2.04 -7.71 0.80
CA LEU A 49 1.83 -7.93 2.24
C LEU A 49 1.07 -6.80 2.90
N LEU A 50 1.42 -5.55 2.59
CA LEU A 50 0.74 -4.36 3.12
C LEU A 50 -0.73 -4.32 2.71
N TYR A 51 -1.05 -4.64 1.44
CA TYR A 51 -2.44 -4.77 0.99
C TYR A 51 -3.18 -5.90 1.69
N HIS A 52 -2.53 -7.06 1.84
CA HIS A 52 -3.13 -8.19 2.57
C HIS A 52 -3.42 -7.82 4.04
N GLY A 53 -2.44 -7.23 4.72
CA GLY A 53 -2.59 -6.74 6.10
C GLY A 53 -3.69 -5.67 6.21
N PHE A 54 -3.68 -4.67 5.33
CA PHE A 54 -4.70 -3.64 5.31
C PHE A 54 -6.11 -4.23 5.11
N GLY A 55 -6.28 -5.19 4.21
CA GLY A 55 -7.56 -5.89 3.99
C GLY A 55 -8.07 -6.58 5.25
N ILE A 56 -7.19 -7.16 6.05
CA ILE A 56 -7.52 -7.81 7.31
C ILE A 56 -7.88 -6.78 8.40
N PHE A 57 -7.02 -5.80 8.63
CA PHE A 57 -7.20 -4.82 9.70
C PHE A 57 -8.34 -3.84 9.42
N SER A 58 -8.58 -3.49 8.15
CA SER A 58 -9.69 -2.63 7.74
C SER A 58 -11.03 -3.35 7.59
N SER A 59 -11.12 -4.64 7.90
CA SER A 59 -12.35 -5.43 7.75
C SER A 59 -13.53 -4.91 8.57
N SER A 60 -13.27 -4.20 9.67
CA SER A 60 -14.26 -3.54 10.52
C SER A 60 -14.74 -2.19 9.98
N ILE A 61 -14.00 -1.59 9.06
CA ILE A 61 -14.33 -0.29 8.47
C ILE A 61 -15.42 -0.50 7.42
N LYS A 62 -16.66 -0.09 7.73
CA LYS A 62 -17.79 -0.18 6.81
C LYS A 62 -18.03 1.13 6.06
N ALA A 63 -18.00 2.26 6.79
CA ALA A 63 -18.19 3.57 6.21
C ALA A 63 -16.95 4.01 5.39
N HIS A 64 -17.20 4.53 4.19
CA HIS A 64 -16.16 5.10 3.30
C HIS A 64 -14.99 4.16 2.97
N LYS A 65 -15.22 2.85 3.03
CA LYS A 65 -14.19 1.82 2.83
C LYS A 65 -13.40 2.04 1.53
N GLY A 66 -14.09 2.38 0.43
CA GLY A 66 -13.47 2.67 -0.86
C GLY A 66 -12.48 3.83 -0.81
N PHE A 67 -12.81 4.90 -0.06
CA PHE A 67 -11.90 6.03 0.14
C PHE A 67 -10.63 5.61 0.88
N TYR A 68 -10.76 4.84 1.97
CA TYR A 68 -9.60 4.37 2.73
C TYR A 68 -8.69 3.44 1.93
N TYR A 69 -9.25 2.56 1.07
CA TYR A 69 -8.46 1.76 0.15
C TYR A 69 -7.75 2.62 -0.89
N HIS A 70 -8.41 3.66 -1.42
CA HIS A 70 -7.80 4.56 -2.38
C HIS A 70 -6.67 5.39 -1.74
N LEU A 71 -6.89 5.89 -0.52
CA LEU A 71 -5.86 6.60 0.25
C LEU A 71 -4.67 5.69 0.59
N PHE A 72 -4.92 4.46 1.01
CA PHE A 72 -3.88 3.48 1.29
C PHE A 72 -3.07 3.16 0.02
N SER A 73 -3.74 2.94 -1.11
CA SER A 73 -3.09 2.73 -2.41
C SER A 73 -2.22 3.92 -2.80
N PHE A 74 -2.74 5.14 -2.64
CA PHE A 74 -1.97 6.36 -2.89
C PHE A 74 -0.66 6.39 -2.10
N LEU A 75 -0.73 6.11 -0.79
CA LEU A 75 0.44 6.13 0.08
C LEU A 75 1.46 5.06 -0.31
N ILE A 76 1.03 3.82 -0.46
CA ILE A 76 1.92 2.68 -0.71
C ILE A 76 2.56 2.75 -2.10
N ILE A 77 1.78 3.07 -3.13
CA ILE A 77 2.32 3.14 -4.49
C ILE A 77 3.25 4.35 -4.64
N ASN A 78 2.90 5.51 -4.09
CA ASN A 78 3.82 6.66 -4.14
C ASN A 78 5.10 6.42 -3.33
N ALA A 79 5.05 5.72 -2.19
CA ALA A 79 6.24 5.32 -1.47
C ALA A 79 7.15 4.42 -2.33
N LEU A 80 6.57 3.46 -3.06
CA LEU A 80 7.30 2.62 -4.00
C LEU A 80 7.90 3.45 -5.17
N LEU A 81 7.14 4.37 -5.74
CA LEU A 81 7.63 5.24 -6.83
C LEU A 81 8.77 6.16 -6.37
N ILE A 82 8.69 6.69 -5.15
CA ILE A 82 9.76 7.47 -4.53
C ILE A 82 11.01 6.58 -4.35
N PHE A 83 10.86 5.38 -3.80
CA PHE A 83 11.96 4.43 -3.65
C PHE A 83 12.63 4.11 -5.00
N ILE A 84 11.84 3.80 -6.03
CA ILE A 84 12.36 3.52 -7.38
C ILE A 84 13.09 4.74 -7.97
N ASN A 85 12.52 5.94 -7.80
CA ASN A 85 13.13 7.16 -8.33
C ASN A 85 14.50 7.43 -7.71
N TYR A 86 14.60 7.34 -6.37
CA TYR A 86 15.87 7.57 -5.67
C TYR A 86 16.92 6.49 -5.95
N ASP A 87 16.48 5.27 -6.20
CA ASP A 87 17.40 4.18 -6.51
C ASP A 87 17.95 4.23 -7.94
N LEU A 88 17.11 4.62 -8.90
CA LEU A 88 17.49 4.59 -10.33
C LEU A 88 17.82 5.96 -10.91
N TYR A 89 17.22 7.05 -10.44
CA TYR A 89 17.23 8.37 -11.08
C TYR A 89 17.36 9.50 -10.07
N THR A 90 18.50 9.59 -9.39
CA THR A 90 18.72 10.61 -8.34
C THR A 90 18.72 12.05 -8.84
N GLN A 91 19.01 12.27 -10.13
CA GLN A 91 19.09 13.61 -10.74
C GLN A 91 17.74 14.20 -11.12
N TYR A 92 16.71 13.39 -11.32
CA TYR A 92 15.41 13.84 -11.79
C TYR A 92 14.26 13.18 -11.01
N LEU A 93 13.48 14.02 -10.33
CA LEU A 93 12.38 13.59 -9.48
C LEU A 93 11.08 13.39 -10.29
N TRP A 94 11.04 12.34 -11.11
CA TRP A 94 9.87 12.05 -11.96
C TRP A 94 8.63 11.59 -11.18
N PHE A 95 8.79 11.02 -9.98
CA PHE A 95 7.68 10.59 -9.13
C PHE A 95 6.72 11.73 -8.78
N LYS A 96 7.17 12.99 -8.83
CA LYS A 96 6.34 14.16 -8.55
C LYS A 96 5.10 14.26 -9.46
N PHE A 97 5.19 13.80 -10.70
CA PHE A 97 4.07 13.85 -11.65
C PHE A 97 2.92 12.95 -11.24
N PRO A 98 3.10 11.62 -11.08
CA PRO A 98 2.03 10.76 -10.58
C PRO A 98 1.58 11.15 -9.18
N PHE A 99 2.49 11.59 -8.30
CA PHE A 99 2.15 12.07 -6.96
C PHE A 99 1.16 13.24 -7.00
N ILE A 100 1.46 14.30 -7.76
CA ILE A 100 0.60 15.47 -7.88
C ILE A 100 -0.74 15.11 -8.52
N ALA A 101 -0.71 14.41 -9.66
CA ALA A 101 -1.93 14.02 -10.37
C ALA A 101 -2.86 13.18 -9.47
N TRP A 102 -2.32 12.21 -8.76
CA TRP A 102 -3.12 11.36 -7.87
C TRP A 102 -3.60 12.10 -6.62
N SER A 103 -2.82 13.08 -6.11
CA SER A 103 -3.24 13.94 -5.00
C SER A 103 -4.53 14.70 -5.31
N PHE A 104 -4.68 15.25 -6.52
CA PHE A 104 -5.94 15.88 -6.94
C PHE A 104 -7.12 14.89 -6.91
N MET A 105 -6.91 13.65 -7.35
CA MET A 105 -7.96 12.63 -7.32
C MET A 105 -8.35 12.25 -5.88
N ILE A 106 -7.39 12.14 -4.96
CA ILE A 106 -7.66 11.86 -3.55
C ILE A 106 -8.45 13.00 -2.90
N ILE A 107 -8.06 14.25 -3.15
CA ILE A 107 -8.76 15.44 -2.64
C ILE A 107 -10.19 15.47 -3.17
N PHE A 108 -10.40 15.28 -4.47
CA PHE A 108 -11.73 15.22 -5.07
C PHE A 108 -12.57 14.07 -4.50
N HIS A 109 -11.98 12.90 -4.33
CA HIS A 109 -12.67 11.74 -3.73
C HIS A 109 -13.05 12.02 -2.28
N ALA A 110 -12.14 12.59 -1.48
CA ALA A 110 -12.43 13.03 -0.11
C ALA A 110 -13.59 14.02 -0.07
N TRP A 111 -13.52 15.05 -0.90
CA TRP A 111 -14.61 16.03 -1.00
C TRP A 111 -15.96 15.37 -1.32
N ARG A 112 -16.03 14.49 -2.33
CA ARG A 112 -17.28 13.77 -2.66
C ARG A 112 -17.80 12.88 -1.54
N VAL A 113 -16.91 12.23 -0.80
CA VAL A 113 -17.28 11.30 0.28
C VAL A 113 -17.78 12.07 1.51
N PHE A 114 -17.11 13.16 1.88
CA PHE A 114 -17.39 13.87 3.12
C PHE A 114 -18.34 15.07 2.94
N SER A 115 -18.53 15.61 1.71
CA SER A 115 -19.48 16.69 1.43
C SER A 115 -20.93 16.23 1.26
N LYS A 116 -21.22 14.94 1.17
CA LYS A 116 -22.59 14.43 1.15
C LYS A 116 -23.24 14.69 2.51
N ARG A 117 -23.87 15.86 2.66
CA ARG A 117 -24.76 16.15 3.80
C ARG A 117 -25.83 15.05 3.84
N ARG A 118 -26.10 14.47 5.01
CA ARG A 118 -27.29 13.63 5.19
C ARG A 118 -28.51 14.46 4.82
N PRO A 119 -29.47 13.93 4.06
CA PRO A 119 -30.75 14.62 3.88
C PRO A 119 -31.31 14.90 5.28
N PHE A 120 -31.79 16.14 5.47
CA PHE A 120 -32.47 16.53 6.70
C PHE A 120 -33.68 15.59 6.85
N GLU A 121 -33.69 14.71 7.84
CA GLU A 121 -34.91 14.00 8.20
C GLU A 121 -35.88 15.05 8.73
N VAL A 122 -36.82 15.44 7.87
CA VAL A 122 -37.98 16.19 8.32
C VAL A 122 -38.80 15.21 9.16
N THR A 123 -38.61 15.28 10.47
CA THR A 123 -39.57 14.67 11.41
C THR A 123 -40.86 15.48 11.27
N SER A 124 -41.82 14.94 10.52
CA SER A 124 -43.20 15.43 10.52
C SER A 124 -43.78 15.27 11.93
N PRO A 125 -44.50 16.25 12.45
CA PRO A 125 -45.16 16.18 13.75
C PRO A 125 -46.27 15.12 13.77
#